data_c3727722df513edc3bfa000e713b35c1
#
_entry.id   c3727722df513edc3bfa000e713b35c1
#
_cell.length_a   1.000
_cell.length_b   1.000
_cell.length_c   1.000
_cell.angle_alpha   90.00
_cell.angle_beta   90.00
_cell.angle_gamma   90.00
#
_symmetry.space_group_name_H-M   'P 1'
#
loop_
_entity.id
_entity.type
_entity.pdbx_description
1 polymer ?
#
loop_
_entity_poly.entity_id
_entity_poly.type
_entity_poly.pdbx_seq_one_letter_code
_entity_poly.pdbx_strand_id
1 'polypeptide(L)'
;MSITSNIATTTAGIARWGLRSVLHRSGGALPGKIGLAIDPELIAHLADLLDASVVVTGTNGKTTTTNLIADTVAASGLTCVCNRAGNNMETGITGALLEASSERRRTAGTVRVGVFECDELYTVRVLPRLKPTHFVLLNLFRDQLDRYGAVSYTHLRAHETRRHL
;
A
#
# COMPACT_ATOMS: atom_id res chain seq x y z
N MET A 1 -15.23 -0.81 12.13
CA MET A 1 -15.14 -1.59 10.88
C MET A 1 -16.51 -2.14 10.52
N SER A 2 -16.89 -2.09 9.24
CA SER A 2 -18.18 -2.61 8.78
C SER A 2 -18.19 -4.15 8.77
N ILE A 3 -19.36 -4.78 8.71
CA ILE A 3 -19.51 -6.25 8.61
C ILE A 3 -18.82 -6.75 7.32
N THR A 4 -18.98 -6.04 6.22
CA THR A 4 -18.32 -6.32 4.92
C THR A 4 -16.81 -6.31 5.02
N SER A 5 -16.22 -5.33 5.71
CA SER A 5 -14.79 -5.25 5.96
C SER A 5 -14.27 -6.44 6.78
N ASN A 6 -15.01 -6.88 7.79
CA ASN A 6 -14.66 -8.07 8.58
C ASN A 6 -14.71 -9.35 7.75
N ILE A 7 -15.73 -9.50 6.89
CA ILE A 7 -15.84 -10.65 5.97
C ILE A 7 -14.71 -10.62 4.96
N ALA A 8 -14.43 -9.46 4.33
CA ALA A 8 -13.35 -9.30 3.37
C ALA A 8 -11.98 -9.65 3.99
N THR A 9 -11.71 -9.16 5.21
CA THR A 9 -10.48 -9.43 5.93
C THR A 9 -10.33 -10.92 6.26
N THR A 10 -11.40 -11.58 6.71
CA THR A 10 -11.38 -13.00 7.05
C THR A 10 -11.21 -13.88 5.81
N THR A 11 -11.96 -13.61 4.74
CA THR A 11 -11.89 -14.38 3.49
C THR A 11 -10.52 -14.24 2.82
N ALA A 12 -9.98 -13.02 2.75
CA ALA A 12 -8.65 -12.78 2.19
C ALA A 12 -7.54 -13.39 3.08
N GLY A 13 -7.74 -13.44 4.40
CA GLY A 13 -6.86 -14.13 5.34
C GLY A 13 -6.83 -15.65 5.13
N ILE A 14 -7.99 -16.29 4.92
CA ILE A 14 -8.13 -17.72 4.61
C ILE A 14 -7.47 -18.04 3.27
N ALA A 15 -7.73 -17.22 2.23
CA ALA A 15 -7.10 -17.38 0.93
C ALA A 15 -5.56 -17.30 1.01
N ARG A 16 -5.03 -16.35 1.79
CA ARG A 16 -3.59 -16.22 2.03
C ARG A 16 -3.01 -17.44 2.75
N TRP A 17 -3.68 -17.92 3.79
CA TRP A 17 -3.26 -19.11 4.54
C TRP A 17 -3.24 -20.35 3.62
N GLY A 18 -4.27 -20.57 2.83
CA GLY A 18 -4.35 -21.67 1.88
C GLY A 18 -3.24 -21.61 0.83
N LEU A 19 -2.97 -20.42 0.26
CA LEU A 19 -1.89 -20.23 -0.70
C LEU A 19 -0.50 -20.46 -0.10
N ARG A 20 -0.25 -20.00 1.13
CA ARG A 20 1.01 -20.29 1.85
C ARG A 20 1.18 -21.78 2.15
N SER A 21 0.11 -22.44 2.58
CA SER A 21 0.15 -23.84 2.97
C SER A 21 0.29 -24.80 1.79
N VAL A 22 -0.34 -24.47 0.64
CA VAL A 22 -0.38 -25.36 -0.52
C VAL A 22 0.75 -25.06 -1.51
N LEU A 23 1.15 -23.78 -1.70
CA LEU A 23 2.09 -23.37 -2.74
C LEU A 23 3.46 -22.93 -2.22
N HIS A 24 3.69 -22.90 -0.91
CA HIS A 24 4.92 -22.32 -0.30
C HIS A 24 5.25 -20.91 -0.84
N ARG A 25 4.27 -20.21 -1.36
CA ARG A 25 4.39 -18.84 -1.91
C ARG A 25 3.69 -17.84 -0.99
N SER A 26 4.35 -16.73 -0.70
CA SER A 26 3.67 -15.54 -0.19
C SER A 26 2.56 -15.18 -1.17
N GLY A 27 1.30 -15.11 -0.71
CA GLY A 27 0.11 -14.99 -1.59
C GLY A 27 0.05 -13.75 -2.50
N GLY A 28 1.11 -12.95 -2.56
CA GLY A 28 1.26 -11.80 -3.46
C GLY A 28 0.04 -10.86 -3.48
N ALA A 29 -0.42 -10.51 -4.67
CA ALA A 29 -1.57 -9.62 -4.88
C ALA A 29 -2.94 -10.29 -4.69
N LEU A 30 -3.01 -11.62 -4.65
CA LEU A 30 -4.30 -12.34 -4.66
C LEU A 30 -5.17 -12.07 -3.44
N PRO A 31 -4.65 -12.05 -2.19
CA PRO A 31 -5.44 -11.67 -1.03
C PRO A 31 -6.01 -10.26 -1.12
N GLY A 32 -5.19 -9.31 -1.60
CA GLY A 32 -5.64 -7.93 -1.82
C GLY A 32 -6.72 -7.83 -2.89
N LYS A 33 -6.59 -8.59 -3.99
CA LYS A 33 -7.61 -8.64 -5.05
C LYS A 33 -8.94 -9.19 -4.54
N ILE A 34 -8.91 -10.26 -3.78
CA ILE A 34 -10.13 -10.84 -3.17
C ILE A 34 -10.73 -9.84 -2.17
N GLY A 35 -9.91 -9.25 -1.32
CA GLY A 35 -10.38 -8.27 -0.34
C GLY A 35 -11.07 -7.08 -0.98
N LEU A 36 -10.48 -6.49 -2.03
CA LEU A 36 -11.07 -5.35 -2.77
C LEU A 36 -12.32 -5.72 -3.56
N ALA A 37 -12.44 -6.97 -4.03
CA ALA A 37 -13.64 -7.44 -4.70
C ALA A 37 -14.85 -7.54 -3.74
N ILE A 38 -14.60 -7.83 -2.46
CA ILE A 38 -15.63 -7.92 -1.42
C ILE A 38 -15.91 -6.53 -0.81
N ASP A 39 -14.86 -5.74 -0.58
CA ASP A 39 -14.94 -4.41 0.02
C ASP A 39 -14.04 -3.43 -0.77
N PRO A 40 -14.59 -2.64 -1.71
CA PRO A 40 -13.83 -1.67 -2.49
C PRO A 40 -13.15 -0.58 -1.63
N GLU A 41 -13.65 -0.30 -0.42
CA GLU A 41 -13.10 0.68 0.52
C GLU A 41 -12.15 0.04 1.56
N LEU A 42 -11.74 -1.20 1.35
CA LEU A 42 -10.93 -1.96 2.29
C LEU A 42 -9.61 -1.26 2.66
N ILE A 43 -8.98 -0.53 1.73
CA ILE A 43 -7.79 0.27 2.01
C ILE A 43 -8.10 1.32 3.08
N ALA A 44 -9.20 2.06 2.93
CA ALA A 44 -9.59 3.08 3.91
C ALA A 44 -9.89 2.47 5.28
N HIS A 45 -10.59 1.33 5.31
CA HIS A 45 -10.90 0.63 6.57
C HIS A 45 -9.67 0.05 7.27
N LEU A 46 -8.62 -0.30 6.50
CA LEU A 46 -7.38 -0.83 7.06
C LEU A 46 -6.33 0.25 7.33
N ALA A 47 -6.47 1.45 6.75
CA ALA A 47 -5.56 2.57 6.97
C ALA A 47 -5.46 2.96 8.45
N ASP A 48 -6.56 2.84 9.20
CA ASP A 48 -6.63 3.10 10.66
C ASP A 48 -5.75 2.16 11.49
N LEU A 49 -5.20 1.11 10.89
CA LEU A 49 -4.22 0.23 11.54
C LEU A 49 -2.83 0.87 11.65
N LEU A 50 -2.58 1.93 10.92
CA LEU A 50 -1.29 2.60 10.83
C LEU A 50 -1.31 3.90 11.64
N ASP A 51 -0.25 4.12 12.40
CA ASP A 51 -0.03 5.37 13.13
C ASP A 51 0.53 6.45 12.19
N ALA A 52 1.31 6.03 11.19
CA ALA A 52 1.81 6.88 10.11
C ALA A 52 1.96 6.06 8.82
N SER A 53 2.01 6.74 7.67
CA SER A 53 2.28 6.08 6.41
C SER A 53 2.99 6.97 5.40
N VAL A 54 3.83 6.33 4.58
CA VAL A 54 4.57 6.93 3.48
C VAL A 54 4.19 6.21 2.19
N VAL A 55 3.83 6.95 1.16
CA VAL A 55 3.66 6.42 -0.19
C VAL A 55 4.77 6.96 -1.08
N VAL A 56 5.49 6.05 -1.73
CA VAL A 56 6.57 6.36 -2.68
C VAL A 56 6.10 6.05 -4.09
N THR A 57 6.20 7.03 -4.97
CA THR A 57 5.87 6.87 -6.40
C THR A 57 6.92 7.54 -7.29
N GLY A 58 6.86 7.27 -8.57
CA GLY A 58 7.77 7.82 -9.57
C GLY A 58 8.19 6.77 -10.60
N THR A 59 8.72 7.18 -11.73
CA THR A 59 9.10 6.28 -12.83
C THR A 59 10.21 5.32 -12.41
N ASN A 60 11.28 5.82 -11.80
CA ASN A 60 12.44 5.03 -11.39
C ASN A 60 12.75 5.22 -9.90
N GLY A 61 13.34 4.18 -9.28
CA GLY A 61 13.82 4.22 -7.91
C GLY A 61 12.79 3.91 -6.83
N LYS A 62 11.52 3.66 -7.19
CA LYS A 62 10.44 3.37 -6.24
C LYS A 62 10.80 2.28 -5.25
N THR A 63 11.13 1.09 -5.75
CA THR A 63 11.43 -0.09 -4.92
C THR A 63 12.64 0.13 -4.01
N THR A 64 13.71 0.73 -4.54
CA THR A 64 14.92 1.03 -3.76
C THR A 64 14.61 1.99 -2.62
N THR A 65 13.93 3.10 -2.93
CA THR A 65 13.57 4.12 -1.92
C THR A 65 12.60 3.57 -0.89
N THR A 66 11.59 2.82 -1.33
CA THR A 66 10.61 2.19 -0.43
C THR A 66 11.30 1.23 0.53
N ASN A 67 12.20 0.37 0.03
CA ASN A 67 12.94 -0.57 0.88
C ASN A 67 13.88 0.16 1.85
N LEU A 68 14.59 1.21 1.40
CA LEU A 68 15.45 2.01 2.27
C LEU A 68 14.65 2.65 3.43
N ILE A 69 13.52 3.26 3.13
CA ILE A 69 12.64 3.84 4.17
C ILE A 69 12.11 2.75 5.10
N ALA A 70 11.66 1.62 4.55
CA ALA A 70 11.12 0.52 5.33
C ALA A 70 12.18 -0.10 6.27
N ASP A 71 13.42 -0.24 5.80
CA ASP A 71 14.53 -0.75 6.61
C ASP A 71 14.93 0.25 7.69
N THR A 72 14.89 1.55 7.40
CA THR A 72 15.14 2.61 8.39
C THR A 72 14.07 2.60 9.48
N VAL A 73 12.79 2.48 9.12
CA VAL A 73 11.68 2.35 10.07
C VAL A 73 11.86 1.12 10.96
N ALA A 74 12.18 -0.04 10.36
CA ALA A 74 12.40 -1.26 11.12
C ALA A 74 13.63 -1.16 12.05
N ALA A 75 14.73 -0.57 11.58
CA ALA A 75 15.93 -0.33 12.39
C ALA A 75 15.69 0.62 13.57
N SER A 76 14.67 1.48 13.48
CA SER A 76 14.24 2.35 14.60
C SER A 76 13.38 1.63 15.64
N GLY A 77 13.17 0.32 15.52
CA GLY A 77 12.38 -0.49 16.46
C GLY A 77 10.87 -0.38 16.27
N LEU A 78 10.42 0.26 15.17
CA LEU A 78 9.00 0.39 14.83
C LEU A 78 8.54 -0.79 13.97
N THR A 79 7.24 -1.10 14.03
CA THR A 79 6.66 -2.11 13.14
C THR A 79 6.44 -1.51 11.75
N CYS A 80 7.12 -2.06 10.75
CA CYS A 80 6.97 -1.63 9.35
C CYS A 80 5.99 -2.52 8.60
N VAL A 81 5.00 -1.91 7.95
CA VAL A 81 4.06 -2.55 7.03
C VAL A 81 4.42 -2.13 5.60
N CYS A 82 4.87 -3.06 4.76
CA CYS A 82 5.41 -2.72 3.45
C CYS A 82 5.03 -3.75 2.38
N ASN A 83 4.73 -3.30 1.16
CA ASN A 83 4.48 -4.16 0.00
C ASN A 83 5.79 -4.52 -0.74
N ARG A 84 6.78 -5.07 -0.02
CA ARG A 84 8.16 -5.35 -0.49
C ARG A 84 8.25 -6.24 -1.75
N ALA A 85 7.22 -7.02 -2.05
CA ALA A 85 7.23 -7.95 -3.18
C ALA A 85 7.11 -7.26 -4.56
N GLY A 86 7.28 -5.93 -4.64
CA GLY A 86 7.23 -5.15 -5.88
C GLY A 86 5.83 -5.05 -6.48
N ASN A 87 4.79 -5.40 -5.72
CA ASN A 87 3.42 -5.23 -6.16
C ASN A 87 2.94 -3.82 -5.81
N ASN A 88 3.26 -2.89 -6.71
CA ASN A 88 2.99 -1.45 -6.57
C ASN A 88 1.57 -1.03 -6.97
N MET A 89 0.68 -2.00 -7.20
CA MET A 89 -0.73 -1.76 -7.47
C MET A 89 -1.55 -1.73 -6.17
N GLU A 90 -2.78 -1.27 -6.28
CA GLU A 90 -3.78 -1.23 -5.21
C GLU A 90 -3.90 -2.58 -4.46
N THR A 91 -3.86 -3.69 -5.21
CA THR A 91 -3.95 -5.04 -4.66
C THR A 91 -2.75 -5.42 -3.79
N GLY A 92 -1.56 -4.93 -4.10
CA GLY A 92 -0.36 -5.19 -3.31
C GLY A 92 -0.36 -4.43 -1.99
N ILE A 93 -0.77 -3.16 -2.02
CA ILE A 93 -0.93 -2.34 -0.82
C ILE A 93 -1.99 -2.96 0.10
N THR A 94 -3.14 -3.34 -0.48
CA THR A 94 -4.21 -4.04 0.27
C THR A 94 -3.72 -5.34 0.88
N GLY A 95 -2.92 -6.12 0.15
CA GLY A 95 -2.32 -7.35 0.65
C GLY A 95 -1.43 -7.12 1.87
N ALA A 96 -0.59 -6.10 1.85
CA ALA A 96 0.26 -5.72 2.98
C ALA A 96 -0.56 -5.25 4.19
N LEU A 97 -1.60 -4.46 3.98
CA LEU A 97 -2.52 -4.02 5.03
C LEU A 97 -3.29 -5.19 5.67
N LEU A 98 -3.74 -6.15 4.88
CA LEU A 98 -4.37 -7.38 5.37
C LEU A 98 -3.40 -8.22 6.21
N GLU A 99 -2.13 -8.29 5.81
CA GLU A 99 -1.10 -8.95 6.60
C GLU A 99 -0.93 -8.28 7.96
N ALA A 100 -0.78 -6.96 7.97
CA ALA A 100 -0.70 -6.17 9.20
C ALA A 100 -1.94 -6.35 10.09
N SER A 101 -3.14 -6.45 9.51
CA SER A 101 -4.38 -6.65 10.27
C SER A 101 -4.39 -7.98 11.04
N SER A 102 -3.80 -9.02 10.46
CA SER A 102 -3.67 -10.32 11.11
C SER A 102 -2.61 -10.34 12.22
N GLU A 103 -1.55 -9.55 12.06
CA GLU A 103 -0.47 -9.43 13.04
C GLU A 103 -0.85 -8.56 14.25
N ARG A 104 -1.76 -7.58 14.06
CA ARG A 104 -2.26 -6.74 15.17
C ARG A 104 -2.87 -7.57 16.31
N ARG A 105 -3.46 -8.71 16.00
CA ARG A 105 -3.97 -9.63 17.03
C ARG A 105 -2.86 -10.22 17.90
N ARG A 106 -1.61 -10.18 17.43
CA ARG A 106 -0.44 -10.77 18.09
C ARG A 106 0.42 -9.74 18.82
N THR A 107 0.44 -8.49 18.37
CA THR A 107 1.32 -7.42 18.89
C THR A 107 0.56 -6.14 19.20
N ALA A 108 -0.38 -6.20 20.16
CA ALA A 108 -1.08 -5.00 20.61
C ALA A 108 -0.11 -4.02 21.28
N GLY A 109 -0.18 -2.74 20.90
CA GLY A 109 0.57 -1.64 21.54
C GLY A 109 1.85 -1.18 20.82
N THR A 110 2.24 -1.78 19.67
CA THR A 110 3.40 -1.30 18.89
C THR A 110 2.99 -0.26 17.85
N VAL A 111 3.78 0.80 17.71
CA VAL A 111 3.62 1.83 16.65
C VAL A 111 3.88 1.19 15.29
N ARG A 112 2.98 1.42 14.35
CA ARG A 112 3.01 0.86 13.00
C ARG A 112 3.14 1.94 11.95
N VAL A 113 4.15 1.80 11.12
CA VAL A 113 4.40 2.70 10.00
C VAL A 113 4.22 1.95 8.69
N GLY A 114 3.29 2.42 7.86
CA GLY A 114 3.12 1.93 6.51
C GLY A 114 4.14 2.56 5.57
N VAL A 115 4.84 1.75 4.76
CA VAL A 115 5.74 2.24 3.70
C VAL A 115 5.39 1.52 2.42
N PHE A 116 4.77 2.24 1.49
CA PHE A 116 4.18 1.63 0.31
C PHE A 116 4.78 2.17 -0.98
N GLU A 117 5.24 1.26 -1.84
CA GLU A 117 5.46 1.55 -3.24
C GLU A 117 4.10 1.62 -3.97
N CYS A 118 3.87 2.68 -4.72
CA CYS A 118 2.67 2.85 -5.52
C CYS A 118 3.02 3.24 -6.95
N ASP A 119 2.43 2.54 -7.92
CA ASP A 119 2.52 2.92 -9.32
C ASP A 119 1.76 4.23 -9.54
N GLU A 120 2.26 5.06 -10.44
CA GLU A 120 1.78 6.43 -10.69
C GLU A 120 0.28 6.45 -11.03
N LEU A 121 -0.20 5.47 -11.78
CA LEU A 121 -1.62 5.36 -12.15
C LEU A 121 -2.53 5.06 -10.97
N TYR A 122 -2.03 4.29 -10.03
CA TYR A 122 -2.83 3.87 -8.88
C TYR A 122 -2.83 4.90 -7.76
N THR A 123 -1.93 5.89 -7.78
CA THR A 123 -1.90 6.96 -6.77
C THR A 123 -3.24 7.68 -6.65
N VAL A 124 -3.91 7.98 -7.76
CA VAL A 124 -5.22 8.65 -7.76
C VAL A 124 -6.33 7.86 -7.04
N ARG A 125 -6.17 6.55 -6.94
CA ARG A 125 -7.11 5.65 -6.24
C ARG A 125 -6.68 5.37 -4.81
N VAL A 126 -5.38 5.22 -4.58
CA VAL A 126 -4.81 4.84 -3.29
C VAL A 126 -4.77 6.02 -2.32
N LEU A 127 -4.30 7.19 -2.77
CA LEU A 127 -4.10 8.34 -1.87
C LEU A 127 -5.37 8.80 -1.17
N PRO A 128 -6.55 8.92 -1.83
CA PRO A 128 -7.77 9.35 -1.14
C PRO A 128 -8.25 8.36 -0.06
N ARG A 129 -7.98 7.07 -0.25
CA ARG A 129 -8.38 6.00 0.68
C ARG A 129 -7.39 5.80 1.81
N LEU A 130 -6.10 5.75 1.48
CA LEU A 130 -5.02 5.52 2.46
C LEU A 130 -4.74 6.77 3.29
N LYS A 131 -4.90 7.97 2.72
CA LYS A 131 -4.60 9.29 3.34
C LYS A 131 -3.22 9.30 4.00
N PRO A 132 -2.14 9.04 3.25
CA PRO A 132 -0.82 8.88 3.83
C PRO A 132 -0.35 10.17 4.50
N THR A 133 0.41 10.03 5.61
CA THR A 133 1.02 11.18 6.30
C THR A 133 2.12 11.83 5.47
N HIS A 134 2.80 11.04 4.62
CA HIS A 134 3.86 11.52 3.73
C HIS A 134 3.70 10.94 2.33
N PHE A 135 3.98 11.76 1.34
CA PHE A 135 4.00 11.37 -0.06
C PHE A 135 5.33 11.73 -0.68
N VAL A 136 6.01 10.75 -1.26
CA VAL A 136 7.33 10.90 -1.89
C VAL A 136 7.17 10.70 -3.38
N LEU A 137 7.32 11.76 -4.15
CA LEU A 137 7.41 11.73 -5.61
C LEU A 137 8.88 11.82 -6.01
N LEU A 138 9.43 10.75 -6.59
CA LEU A 138 10.85 10.69 -6.97
C LEU A 138 11.14 11.43 -8.29
N ASN A 139 10.46 10.97 -9.33
CA ASN A 139 10.65 11.50 -10.68
C ASN A 139 9.48 11.03 -11.58
N LEU A 140 9.23 11.80 -12.65
CA LEU A 140 8.26 11.45 -13.68
C LEU A 140 8.91 11.70 -15.04
N PHE A 141 9.18 10.65 -15.79
CA PHE A 141 9.74 10.72 -17.12
C PHE A 141 8.67 10.60 -18.20
N ARG A 142 8.90 11.29 -19.32
CA ARG A 142 7.97 11.40 -20.44
C ARG A 142 7.66 10.05 -21.10
N ASP A 143 8.57 9.10 -21.06
CA ASP A 143 8.44 7.79 -21.72
C ASP A 143 7.25 6.96 -21.22
N GLN A 144 6.69 7.32 -20.06
CA GLN A 144 5.49 6.67 -19.53
C GLN A 144 4.20 7.42 -19.84
N LEU A 145 4.26 8.66 -20.33
CA LEU A 145 3.09 9.43 -20.71
C LEU A 145 2.31 8.78 -21.87
N ASP A 146 3.00 8.09 -22.77
CA ASP A 146 2.37 7.34 -23.87
C ASP A 146 1.56 6.13 -23.37
N ARG A 147 1.90 5.60 -22.20
CA ARG A 147 1.18 4.51 -21.55
C ARG A 147 -0.02 4.98 -20.72
N TYR A 148 0.03 6.20 -20.20
CA TYR A 148 -0.80 6.61 -19.07
C TYR A 148 -1.68 7.83 -19.32
N GLY A 149 -1.52 8.50 -20.46
CA GLY A 149 -2.30 9.69 -20.81
C GLY A 149 -2.03 10.92 -19.92
N ALA A 150 -2.27 12.10 -20.48
CA ALA A 150 -1.95 13.39 -19.85
C ALA A 150 -2.68 13.66 -18.50
N VAL A 151 -3.74 12.94 -18.21
CA VAL A 151 -4.61 13.20 -17.03
C VAL A 151 -3.92 12.85 -15.71
N SER A 152 -3.21 11.73 -15.65
CA SER A 152 -2.51 11.30 -14.43
C SER A 152 -1.33 12.21 -14.08
N TYR A 153 -0.61 12.71 -15.09
CA TYR A 153 0.49 13.65 -14.92
C TYR A 153 0.04 14.98 -14.32
N THR A 154 -1.08 15.50 -14.79
CA THR A 154 -1.65 16.76 -14.28
C THR A 154 -2.07 16.64 -12.82
N HIS A 155 -2.63 15.51 -12.42
CA HIS A 155 -3.04 15.28 -11.02
C HIS A 155 -1.84 15.16 -10.08
N LEU A 156 -0.77 14.47 -10.47
CA LEU A 156 0.44 14.34 -9.66
C LEU A 156 1.15 15.68 -9.49
N ARG A 157 1.25 16.47 -10.56
CA ARG A 157 1.83 17.83 -10.49
C ARG A 157 1.00 18.78 -9.65
N ALA A 158 -0.32 18.69 -9.67
CA ALA A 158 -1.18 19.52 -8.83
C ALA A 158 -0.97 19.26 -7.32
N HIS A 159 -0.54 18.06 -6.94
CA HIS A 159 -0.16 17.75 -5.56
C HIS A 159 1.21 18.34 -5.16
N GLU A 160 2.15 18.47 -6.08
CA GLU A 160 3.44 19.12 -5.82
C GLU A 160 3.28 20.63 -5.54
N THR A 161 2.44 21.31 -6.32
CA THR A 161 2.28 22.78 -6.20
C THR A 161 1.52 23.22 -4.95
N ARG A 162 0.74 22.35 -4.32
CA ARG A 162 0.02 22.69 -3.07
C ARG A 162 0.89 22.67 -1.81
N ARG A 163 2.12 22.20 -1.87
CA ARG A 163 3.06 22.15 -0.72
C ARG A 163 4.06 23.29 -0.69
N HIS A 164 4.05 24.19 -1.68
CA HIS A 164 4.95 25.34 -1.78
C HIS A 164 4.22 26.70 -1.62
N LEU A 165 3.00 26.71 -1.13
CA LEU A 165 2.25 27.86 -0.64
C LEU A 165 1.88 27.60 0.83
#